data_60b172e6ae01ff069ca1cbf75ff374a7
#
_entry.id   60b172e6ae01ff069ca1cbf75ff374a7
#
_cell.length_a   1.000
_cell.length_b   1.000
_cell.length_c   1.000
_cell.angle_alpha   90.00
_cell.angle_beta   90.00
_cell.angle_gamma   90.00
#
_symmetry.space_group_name_H-M   'P 1'
#
loop_
_entity.id
_entity.type
_entity.pdbx_description
1 polymer ?
#
loop_
_entity_poly.entity_id
_entity_poly.type
_entity_poly.pdbx_seq_one_letter_code
_entity_poly.pdbx_strand_id
1 'polypeptide(L)'
;KYLVQTLLADAQFALQENANAVGWYNEKVTKAMKIISLVYPKIATDLEHSFAFKWALAATSNGIDVNTNFRYASAAYEYFNQNGKLPESFEEGGQSAAAMEISFATINDLIEEKGFKEVEEFMKTKHTRREVETYTGKDVTGGFGMEELVYGSAIIGPKIGNGFFANLYGNYEQLTMDRWLMRTWGRMTGTLVNDKIKLVRTQREQIKQIIKSLSKKQKKAFETIIKRKLTLGDIDAVGKAIETATTKKANRIAMKEIAPFTEDPKYKEIFLDIMGQPKKGDKTVGLGDLLRKRGNAIAKNLDGQKEVVTGAPERRNIEKVFTQVLDILQQDIKDLTMSDLQALVWYPEKKLYDSAKLKEAVIETGYEDNAAPDYANAAVDLAARLGISDADIQSTLQEVDNDLSVQSEERT
;
A
#
# COMPACT_ATOMS: atom_id res chain seq x y z
N LYS A 1 -3.85 17.34 -22.38
CA LYS A 1 -3.31 16.82 -23.65
C LYS A 1 -1.95 16.15 -23.43
N TYR A 2 -0.94 16.83 -22.87
CA TYR A 2 0.41 16.27 -22.63
C TYR A 2 0.37 14.96 -21.80
N LEU A 3 -0.30 14.94 -20.66
CA LEU A 3 -0.38 13.76 -19.78
C LEU A 3 -1.02 12.55 -20.49
N VAL A 4 -2.08 12.79 -21.26
CA VAL A 4 -2.73 11.72 -22.06
C VAL A 4 -1.76 11.16 -23.10
N GLN A 5 -1.04 12.02 -23.83
CA GLN A 5 -0.08 11.58 -24.84
C GLN A 5 1.09 10.78 -24.23
N THR A 6 1.58 11.20 -23.06
CA THR A 6 2.69 10.51 -22.37
C THR A 6 2.24 9.16 -21.85
N LEU A 7 1.07 9.08 -21.20
CA LEU A 7 0.54 7.83 -20.69
C LEU A 7 0.21 6.84 -21.83
N LEU A 8 -0.35 7.36 -22.93
CA LEU A 8 -0.62 6.57 -24.15
C LEU A 8 0.68 5.98 -24.71
N ALA A 9 1.74 6.77 -24.81
CA ALA A 9 3.03 6.32 -25.29
C ALA A 9 3.63 5.21 -24.38
N ASP A 10 3.51 5.35 -23.05
CA ASP A 10 3.94 4.33 -22.10
C ASP A 10 3.17 3.03 -22.29
N ALA A 11 1.85 3.10 -22.43
CA ALA A 11 1.00 1.91 -22.64
C ALA A 11 1.28 1.23 -23.99
N GLN A 12 1.44 2.02 -25.06
CA GLN A 12 1.78 1.49 -26.39
C GLN A 12 3.17 0.85 -26.40
N PHE A 13 4.14 1.43 -25.70
CA PHE A 13 5.45 0.82 -25.53
C PHE A 13 5.35 -0.55 -24.85
N ALA A 14 4.59 -0.64 -23.75
CA ALA A 14 4.37 -1.90 -23.04
C ALA A 14 3.70 -2.96 -23.94
N LEU A 15 2.71 -2.57 -24.73
CA LEU A 15 2.06 -3.48 -25.70
C LEU A 15 3.04 -3.96 -26.78
N GLN A 16 3.90 -3.09 -27.31
CA GLN A 16 4.91 -3.46 -28.32
C GLN A 16 5.98 -4.41 -27.78
N GLU A 17 6.35 -4.25 -26.51
CA GLU A 17 7.30 -5.13 -25.82
C GLU A 17 6.68 -6.46 -25.36
N ASN A 18 5.44 -6.75 -25.74
CA ASN A 18 4.68 -7.93 -25.28
C ASN A 18 4.66 -8.07 -23.75
N ALA A 19 4.54 -6.95 -23.05
CA ALA A 19 4.40 -6.97 -21.60
C ALA A 19 3.18 -7.81 -21.24
N ASN A 20 3.38 -8.87 -20.47
CA ASN A 20 2.32 -9.78 -20.01
C ASN A 20 1.47 -9.09 -18.92
N ALA A 21 0.85 -7.99 -19.32
CA ALA A 21 0.12 -7.09 -18.42
C ALA A 21 -1.39 -7.09 -18.71
N VAL A 22 -1.79 -7.32 -19.98
CA VAL A 22 -3.20 -7.45 -20.34
C VAL A 22 -3.73 -8.76 -19.74
N GLY A 23 -4.90 -8.70 -19.13
CA GLY A 23 -5.47 -9.84 -18.42
C GLY A 23 -4.85 -10.12 -17.04
N TRP A 24 -3.88 -9.29 -16.56
CA TRP A 24 -3.17 -9.57 -15.32
C TRP A 24 -4.14 -9.76 -14.13
N TYR A 25 -5.12 -8.90 -13.97
CA TYR A 25 -6.12 -9.06 -12.91
C TYR A 25 -7.15 -10.13 -13.26
N ASN A 26 -7.70 -10.11 -14.46
CA ASN A 26 -8.75 -11.03 -14.85
C ASN A 26 -8.24 -12.47 -14.91
N GLU A 27 -7.23 -12.73 -15.71
CA GLU A 27 -6.72 -14.10 -15.92
C GLU A 27 -5.94 -14.62 -14.71
N LYS A 28 -4.99 -13.84 -14.20
CA LYS A 28 -4.08 -14.34 -13.16
C LYS A 28 -4.78 -14.50 -11.82
N VAL A 29 -5.69 -13.59 -11.47
CA VAL A 29 -6.49 -13.73 -10.26
C VAL A 29 -7.49 -14.89 -10.39
N THR A 30 -8.14 -15.04 -11.55
CA THR A 30 -9.06 -16.16 -11.79
C THR A 30 -8.32 -17.49 -11.68
N LYS A 31 -7.15 -17.63 -12.32
CA LYS A 31 -6.29 -18.81 -12.20
C LYS A 31 -5.90 -19.07 -10.74
N ALA A 32 -5.48 -18.05 -10.03
CA ALA A 32 -5.11 -18.18 -8.62
C ALA A 32 -6.27 -18.68 -7.75
N MET A 33 -7.46 -18.11 -7.95
CA MET A 33 -8.66 -18.52 -7.20
C MET A 33 -9.07 -19.95 -7.50
N LYS A 34 -8.96 -20.41 -8.73
CA LYS A 34 -9.24 -21.81 -9.13
C LYS A 34 -8.20 -22.77 -8.54
N ILE A 35 -6.91 -22.46 -8.62
CA ILE A 35 -5.84 -23.30 -8.07
C ILE A 35 -5.95 -23.39 -6.54
N ILE A 36 -6.19 -22.29 -5.83
CA ILE A 36 -6.33 -22.35 -4.39
C ILE A 36 -7.56 -23.13 -3.95
N SER A 37 -8.57 -23.20 -4.80
CA SER A 37 -9.76 -24.02 -4.55
C SER A 37 -9.48 -25.54 -4.63
N LEU A 38 -8.38 -25.98 -5.24
CA LEU A 38 -7.92 -27.36 -5.12
C LEU A 38 -7.47 -27.69 -3.71
N VAL A 39 -6.84 -26.72 -3.04
CA VAL A 39 -6.39 -26.84 -1.64
C VAL A 39 -7.56 -26.67 -0.67
N TYR A 40 -8.40 -25.68 -0.94
CA TYR A 40 -9.53 -25.27 -0.09
C TYR A 40 -10.84 -25.26 -0.90
N PRO A 41 -11.46 -26.43 -1.12
CA PRO A 41 -12.62 -26.54 -2.01
C PRO A 41 -13.80 -25.63 -1.68
N LYS A 42 -13.98 -25.26 -0.42
CA LYS A 42 -15.03 -24.35 0.02
C LYS A 42 -14.91 -22.94 -0.60
N ILE A 43 -13.70 -22.50 -0.97
CA ILE A 43 -13.51 -21.22 -1.64
C ILE A 43 -14.29 -21.13 -2.95
N ALA A 44 -14.45 -22.26 -3.68
CA ALA A 44 -15.22 -22.32 -4.93
C ALA A 44 -16.72 -22.55 -4.71
N THR A 45 -17.12 -23.20 -3.61
CA THR A 45 -18.49 -23.71 -3.43
C THR A 45 -19.29 -22.93 -2.37
N ASP A 46 -18.64 -22.10 -1.57
CA ASP A 46 -19.26 -21.38 -0.46
C ASP A 46 -18.89 -19.89 -0.54
N LEU A 47 -19.90 -19.03 -0.61
CA LEU A 47 -19.71 -17.58 -0.76
C LEU A 47 -18.99 -16.96 0.45
N GLU A 48 -19.24 -17.46 1.66
CA GLU A 48 -18.60 -16.95 2.87
C GLU A 48 -17.10 -17.27 2.88
N HIS A 49 -16.74 -18.48 2.48
CA HIS A 49 -15.36 -18.89 2.34
C HIS A 49 -14.64 -18.14 1.19
N SER A 50 -15.32 -17.91 0.07
CA SER A 50 -14.79 -17.12 -1.04
C SER A 50 -14.53 -15.66 -0.63
N PHE A 51 -15.48 -15.05 0.07
CA PHE A 51 -15.36 -13.70 0.60
C PHE A 51 -14.21 -13.59 1.60
N ALA A 52 -14.12 -14.49 2.58
CA ALA A 52 -13.10 -14.48 3.60
C ALA A 52 -11.69 -14.55 2.98
N PHE A 53 -11.48 -15.40 1.98
CA PHE A 53 -10.21 -15.48 1.27
C PHE A 53 -9.90 -14.18 0.50
N LYS A 54 -10.87 -13.65 -0.26
CA LYS A 54 -10.69 -12.39 -1.00
C LYS A 54 -10.44 -11.20 -0.07
N TRP A 55 -11.13 -11.14 1.06
CA TRP A 55 -10.91 -10.10 2.07
C TRP A 55 -9.50 -10.20 2.66
N ALA A 56 -9.08 -11.42 3.03
CA ALA A 56 -7.73 -11.66 3.52
C ALA A 56 -6.67 -11.27 2.48
N LEU A 57 -6.87 -11.66 1.21
CA LEU A 57 -5.94 -11.33 0.12
C LEU A 57 -5.82 -9.81 -0.08
N ALA A 58 -6.93 -9.09 -0.02
CA ALA A 58 -6.91 -7.63 -0.10
C ALA A 58 -6.24 -7.00 1.12
N ALA A 59 -6.66 -7.37 2.33
CA ALA A 59 -6.14 -6.78 3.57
C ALA A 59 -4.63 -6.99 3.76
N THR A 60 -4.10 -8.12 3.29
CA THR A 60 -2.66 -8.45 3.40
C THR A 60 -1.80 -7.91 2.27
N SER A 61 -2.38 -7.27 1.23
CA SER A 61 -1.65 -6.83 0.03
C SER A 61 -0.82 -5.55 0.21
N ASN A 62 -0.95 -4.84 1.32
CA ASN A 62 -0.39 -3.49 1.47
C ASN A 62 1.13 -3.46 1.63
N GLY A 63 1.83 -3.19 0.54
CA GLY A 63 3.29 -3.07 0.54
C GLY A 63 4.02 -4.41 0.65
N ILE A 64 3.34 -5.50 0.33
CA ILE A 64 3.82 -6.87 0.37
C ILE A 64 3.95 -7.40 -1.07
N ASP A 65 4.95 -8.22 -1.34
CA ASP A 65 5.08 -8.94 -2.62
C ASP A 65 3.97 -9.98 -2.79
N VAL A 66 3.72 -10.37 -4.05
CA VAL A 66 2.59 -11.24 -4.40
C VAL A 66 2.65 -12.60 -3.69
N ASN A 67 3.83 -13.24 -3.63
CA ASN A 67 3.99 -14.55 -3.00
C ASN A 67 3.73 -14.48 -1.50
N THR A 68 4.30 -13.49 -0.83
CA THR A 68 4.09 -13.27 0.61
C THR A 68 2.64 -12.87 0.90
N ASN A 69 2.03 -12.03 0.06
CA ASN A 69 0.62 -11.67 0.18
C ASN A 69 -0.29 -12.90 0.09
N PHE A 70 -0.05 -13.76 -0.91
CA PHE A 70 -0.85 -14.97 -1.08
C PHE A 70 -0.69 -15.95 0.08
N ARG A 71 0.53 -16.10 0.60
CA ARG A 71 0.80 -16.89 1.81
C ARG A 71 0.09 -16.34 3.04
N TYR A 72 0.11 -15.04 3.24
CA TYR A 72 -0.59 -14.40 4.37
C TYR A 72 -2.11 -14.55 4.24
N ALA A 73 -2.66 -14.36 3.05
CA ALA A 73 -4.07 -14.58 2.80
C ALA A 73 -4.49 -16.03 3.11
N SER A 74 -3.67 -17.00 2.70
CA SER A 74 -3.92 -18.43 2.98
C SER A 74 -3.85 -18.74 4.46
N ALA A 75 -2.87 -18.20 5.19
CA ALA A 75 -2.77 -18.40 6.66
C ALA A 75 -3.99 -17.79 7.38
N ALA A 76 -4.41 -16.58 7.01
CA ALA A 76 -5.59 -15.94 7.57
C ALA A 76 -6.88 -16.74 7.24
N TYR A 77 -6.95 -17.27 6.03
CA TYR A 77 -8.07 -18.11 5.60
C TYR A 77 -8.09 -19.48 6.30
N GLU A 78 -6.95 -20.10 6.53
CA GLU A 78 -6.88 -21.36 7.32
C GLU A 78 -7.45 -21.15 8.71
N TYR A 79 -7.10 -20.05 9.34
CA TYR A 79 -7.68 -19.67 10.62
C TYR A 79 -9.21 -19.50 10.53
N PHE A 80 -9.68 -18.79 9.49
CA PHE A 80 -11.12 -18.64 9.23
C PHE A 80 -11.82 -20.00 9.03
N ASN A 81 -11.24 -20.88 8.21
CA ASN A 81 -11.81 -22.20 7.94
C ASN A 81 -11.97 -23.07 9.21
N GLN A 82 -11.13 -22.86 10.22
CA GLN A 82 -11.17 -23.57 11.49
C GLN A 82 -12.09 -22.90 12.53
N ASN A 83 -12.17 -21.57 12.52
CA ASN A 83 -12.77 -20.78 13.59
C ASN A 83 -14.03 -20.00 13.18
N GLY A 84 -14.38 -19.95 11.90
CA GLY A 84 -15.51 -19.19 11.36
C GLY A 84 -15.32 -17.66 11.35
N LYS A 85 -14.15 -17.16 11.70
CA LYS A 85 -13.79 -15.73 11.67
C LYS A 85 -12.32 -15.54 11.31
N LEU A 86 -11.96 -14.38 10.75
CA LEU A 86 -10.57 -14.02 10.47
C LEU A 86 -9.80 -13.76 11.78
N PRO A 87 -8.46 -13.93 11.79
CA PRO A 87 -7.67 -13.87 13.02
C PRO A 87 -7.68 -12.46 13.64
N GLU A 88 -7.83 -12.39 14.95
CA GLU A 88 -7.73 -11.15 15.74
C GLU A 88 -6.27 -10.73 15.99
N SER A 89 -5.36 -11.70 15.98
CA SER A 89 -3.91 -11.50 16.06
C SER A 89 -3.25 -12.23 14.90
N PHE A 90 -2.35 -11.54 14.18
CA PHE A 90 -1.76 -12.05 12.96
C PHE A 90 -0.24 -11.76 12.92
N GLU A 91 0.51 -12.59 13.68
CA GLU A 91 1.97 -12.43 13.84
C GLU A 91 2.74 -12.56 12.51
N GLU A 92 2.24 -13.37 11.56
CA GLU A 92 2.81 -13.52 10.22
C GLU A 92 2.89 -12.19 9.45
N GLY A 93 2.00 -11.25 9.74
CA GLY A 93 1.97 -9.92 9.10
C GLY A 93 3.17 -9.03 9.43
N GLY A 94 4.00 -9.40 10.41
CA GLY A 94 5.22 -8.70 10.78
C GLY A 94 4.98 -7.22 11.08
N GLN A 95 5.67 -6.32 10.37
CA GLN A 95 5.51 -4.87 10.58
C GLN A 95 4.13 -4.33 10.15
N SER A 96 3.41 -5.04 9.29
CA SER A 96 2.09 -4.67 8.80
C SER A 96 0.95 -5.37 9.55
N ALA A 97 1.24 -6.25 10.51
CA ALA A 97 0.26 -7.05 11.26
C ALA A 97 -0.88 -6.21 11.83
N ALA A 98 -0.57 -5.12 12.52
CA ALA A 98 -1.59 -4.27 13.14
C ALA A 98 -2.64 -3.72 12.15
N ALA A 99 -2.25 -3.38 10.91
CA ALA A 99 -3.20 -2.91 9.89
C ALA A 99 -4.06 -4.06 9.35
N MET A 100 -3.49 -5.26 9.23
CA MET A 100 -4.21 -6.46 8.84
C MET A 100 -5.23 -6.87 9.91
N GLU A 101 -4.81 -6.91 11.17
CA GLU A 101 -5.65 -7.21 12.32
C GLU A 101 -6.85 -6.27 12.44
N ILE A 102 -6.64 -4.96 12.26
CA ILE A 102 -7.73 -3.98 12.23
C ILE A 102 -8.71 -4.29 11.10
N SER A 103 -8.22 -4.66 9.91
CA SER A 103 -9.08 -5.01 8.77
C SER A 103 -9.88 -6.29 9.03
N PHE A 104 -9.25 -7.29 9.65
CA PHE A 104 -9.90 -8.55 10.01
C PHE A 104 -10.94 -8.36 11.11
N ALA A 105 -10.60 -7.66 12.19
CA ALA A 105 -11.54 -7.33 13.25
C ALA A 105 -12.74 -6.55 12.73
N THR A 106 -12.50 -5.54 11.88
CA THR A 106 -13.59 -4.71 11.30
C THR A 106 -14.60 -5.57 10.53
N ILE A 107 -14.14 -6.51 9.70
CA ILE A 107 -15.08 -7.33 8.92
C ILE A 107 -15.77 -8.39 9.78
N ASN A 108 -15.07 -8.96 10.77
CA ASN A 108 -15.68 -9.89 11.72
C ASN A 108 -16.82 -9.22 12.50
N ASP A 109 -16.56 -8.02 13.05
CA ASP A 109 -17.55 -7.24 13.81
C ASP A 109 -18.81 -6.93 12.95
N LEU A 110 -18.59 -6.53 11.70
CA LEU A 110 -19.71 -6.23 10.78
C LEU A 110 -20.53 -7.48 10.44
N ILE A 111 -19.87 -8.62 10.21
CA ILE A 111 -20.53 -9.88 9.92
C ILE A 111 -21.34 -10.37 11.14
N GLU A 112 -20.78 -10.24 12.33
CA GLU A 112 -21.46 -10.59 13.58
C GLU A 112 -22.70 -9.71 13.82
N GLU A 113 -22.60 -8.40 13.54
CA GLU A 113 -23.69 -7.45 13.76
C GLU A 113 -24.81 -7.55 12.72
N LYS A 114 -24.46 -7.69 11.44
CA LYS A 114 -25.39 -7.49 10.31
C LYS A 114 -25.65 -8.77 9.50
N GLY A 115 -24.85 -9.80 9.71
CA GLY A 115 -24.88 -11.02 8.93
C GLY A 115 -24.09 -10.98 7.64
N PHE A 116 -23.57 -12.16 7.26
CA PHE A 116 -22.63 -12.31 6.15
C PHE A 116 -23.17 -11.78 4.82
N LYS A 117 -24.38 -12.17 4.41
CA LYS A 117 -24.92 -11.82 3.08
C LYS A 117 -25.05 -10.32 2.87
N GLU A 118 -25.49 -9.62 3.91
CA GLU A 118 -25.65 -8.17 3.85
C GLU A 118 -24.30 -7.48 3.74
N VAL A 119 -23.33 -7.91 4.57
CA VAL A 119 -21.99 -7.34 4.58
C VAL A 119 -21.28 -7.61 3.26
N GLU A 120 -21.33 -8.83 2.75
CA GLU A 120 -20.68 -9.20 1.48
C GLU A 120 -21.25 -8.35 0.32
N GLU A 121 -22.57 -8.23 0.22
CA GLU A 121 -23.21 -7.42 -0.81
C GLU A 121 -22.84 -5.94 -0.67
N PHE A 122 -22.84 -5.41 0.55
CA PHE A 122 -22.44 -4.03 0.81
C PHE A 122 -20.99 -3.76 0.43
N MET A 123 -20.06 -4.66 0.78
CA MET A 123 -18.63 -4.46 0.54
C MET A 123 -18.25 -4.46 -0.94
N LYS A 124 -18.94 -5.23 -1.77
CA LYS A 124 -18.68 -5.36 -3.21
C LYS A 124 -19.45 -4.39 -4.09
N THR A 125 -20.33 -3.56 -3.52
CA THR A 125 -21.15 -2.59 -4.26
C THR A 125 -20.74 -1.15 -3.93
N LYS A 126 -21.12 -0.22 -4.83
CA LYS A 126 -20.82 1.21 -4.67
C LYS A 126 -21.92 1.91 -3.87
N HIS A 127 -21.49 2.69 -2.91
CA HIS A 127 -22.31 3.55 -2.05
C HIS A 127 -21.68 4.94 -1.98
N THR A 128 -22.42 5.95 -1.55
CA THR A 128 -21.78 7.21 -1.20
C THR A 128 -20.85 7.00 0.00
N ARG A 129 -19.76 7.78 0.06
CA ARG A 129 -18.87 7.74 1.22
C ARG A 129 -19.65 7.87 2.54
N ARG A 130 -20.65 8.75 2.58
CA ARG A 130 -21.53 8.96 3.74
C ARG A 130 -22.23 7.67 4.18
N GLU A 131 -22.79 6.94 3.21
CA GLU A 131 -23.47 5.66 3.49
C GLU A 131 -22.46 4.62 4.01
N VAL A 132 -21.26 4.55 3.42
CA VAL A 132 -20.23 3.63 3.89
C VAL A 132 -19.82 3.94 5.33
N GLU A 133 -19.56 5.20 5.65
CA GLU A 133 -19.20 5.61 7.02
C GLU A 133 -20.34 5.39 8.01
N THR A 134 -21.58 5.61 7.59
CA THR A 134 -22.75 5.36 8.43
C THR A 134 -22.96 3.87 8.69
N TYR A 135 -22.84 3.05 7.65
CA TYR A 135 -23.05 1.60 7.74
C TYR A 135 -21.99 0.91 8.58
N THR A 136 -20.73 1.33 8.43
CA THR A 136 -19.59 0.65 9.04
C THR A 136 -19.12 1.28 10.35
N GLY A 137 -19.56 2.51 10.66
CA GLY A 137 -19.03 3.28 11.78
C GLY A 137 -17.54 3.65 11.66
N LYS A 138 -16.95 3.52 10.47
CA LYS A 138 -15.52 3.79 10.20
C LYS A 138 -15.35 4.89 9.17
N ASP A 139 -14.32 5.71 9.36
CA ASP A 139 -13.98 6.77 8.39
C ASP A 139 -13.38 6.19 7.12
N VAL A 140 -13.88 6.61 5.96
CA VAL A 140 -13.29 6.31 4.65
C VAL A 140 -12.17 7.32 4.38
N THR A 141 -10.94 6.81 4.27
CA THR A 141 -9.76 7.61 3.95
C THR A 141 -9.60 7.82 2.44
N GLY A 142 -8.63 8.66 2.02
CA GLY A 142 -8.31 8.89 0.60
C GLY A 142 -8.91 10.15 0.00
N GLY A 143 -9.54 11.00 0.82
CA GLY A 143 -10.04 12.33 0.42
C GLY A 143 -11.24 12.29 -0.52
N PHE A 144 -12.05 11.25 -0.48
CA PHE A 144 -13.34 11.19 -1.20
C PHE A 144 -14.32 12.22 -0.65
N GLY A 145 -15.13 12.81 -1.52
CA GLY A 145 -16.26 13.64 -1.10
C GLY A 145 -17.37 12.80 -0.44
N MET A 146 -18.18 13.40 0.43
CA MET A 146 -19.22 12.68 1.17
C MET A 146 -20.26 12.02 0.25
N GLU A 147 -20.53 12.62 -0.89
CA GLU A 147 -21.48 12.13 -1.91
C GLU A 147 -20.77 11.38 -3.05
N GLU A 148 -19.46 11.20 -2.98
CA GLU A 148 -18.69 10.46 -3.97
C GLU A 148 -18.91 8.97 -3.77
N LEU A 149 -19.11 8.24 -4.88
CA LEU A 149 -19.35 6.80 -4.85
C LEU A 149 -18.05 6.03 -4.65
N VAL A 150 -18.04 5.17 -3.68
CA VAL A 150 -16.93 4.26 -3.33
C VAL A 150 -17.50 2.87 -3.03
N TYR A 151 -16.69 1.83 -3.16
CA TYR A 151 -17.12 0.50 -2.68
C TYR A 151 -17.19 0.47 -1.14
N GLY A 152 -18.09 -0.33 -0.60
CA GLY A 152 -18.19 -0.51 0.86
C GLY A 152 -16.84 -0.93 1.47
N SER A 153 -16.06 -1.73 0.74
CA SER A 153 -14.71 -2.13 1.11
C SER A 153 -13.70 -0.98 1.21
N ALA A 154 -14.02 0.24 0.76
CA ALA A 154 -13.14 1.42 0.90
C ALA A 154 -12.73 1.73 2.35
N ILE A 155 -13.40 1.15 3.34
CA ILE A 155 -13.03 1.22 4.77
C ILE A 155 -11.63 0.69 5.07
N ILE A 156 -11.13 -0.26 4.28
CA ILE A 156 -9.73 -0.75 4.40
C ILE A 156 -8.76 0.04 3.52
N GLY A 157 -9.19 1.19 3.04
CA GLY A 157 -8.38 2.16 2.32
C GLY A 157 -8.69 2.29 0.83
N PRO A 158 -8.36 3.44 0.25
CA PRO A 158 -8.73 3.75 -1.13
C PRO A 158 -8.04 2.86 -2.17
N LYS A 159 -6.82 2.41 -1.90
CA LYS A 159 -6.04 1.53 -2.77
C LYS A 159 -6.53 0.08 -2.65
N ILE A 160 -6.64 -0.40 -1.41
CA ILE A 160 -6.89 -1.81 -1.12
C ILE A 160 -8.37 -2.12 -1.29
N GLY A 161 -9.25 -1.41 -0.60
CA GLY A 161 -10.67 -1.68 -0.62
C GLY A 161 -11.36 -1.16 -1.87
N ASN A 162 -11.19 0.12 -2.19
CA ASN A 162 -11.88 0.72 -3.35
C ASN A 162 -11.27 0.31 -4.70
N GLY A 163 -10.05 -0.21 -4.73
CA GLY A 163 -9.37 -0.69 -5.94
C GLY A 163 -9.23 -2.20 -5.95
N PHE A 164 -8.24 -2.73 -5.24
CA PHE A 164 -7.85 -4.13 -5.37
C PHE A 164 -8.97 -5.13 -4.97
N PHE A 165 -9.67 -4.92 -3.86
CA PHE A 165 -10.78 -5.77 -3.46
C PHE A 165 -11.90 -5.79 -4.52
N ALA A 166 -12.23 -4.63 -5.09
CA ALA A 166 -13.20 -4.55 -6.18
C ALA A 166 -12.77 -5.38 -7.40
N ASN A 167 -11.48 -5.35 -7.74
CA ASN A 167 -10.93 -6.17 -8.84
C ASN A 167 -11.05 -7.68 -8.54
N LEU A 168 -10.95 -8.12 -7.28
CA LEU A 168 -11.16 -9.54 -6.90
C LEU A 168 -12.63 -10.01 -7.10
N TYR A 169 -13.56 -9.07 -7.26
CA TYR A 169 -14.96 -9.32 -7.61
C TYR A 169 -15.28 -9.06 -9.10
N GLY A 170 -14.26 -8.91 -9.95
CA GLY A 170 -14.44 -8.71 -11.39
C GLY A 170 -14.75 -7.25 -11.79
N ASN A 171 -14.59 -6.30 -10.89
CA ASN A 171 -14.81 -4.88 -11.19
C ASN A 171 -13.49 -4.23 -11.66
N TYR A 172 -13.12 -4.47 -12.90
CA TYR A 172 -11.82 -4.05 -13.47
C TYR A 172 -11.79 -2.58 -13.94
N GLU A 173 -12.83 -1.82 -13.68
CA GLU A 173 -12.91 -0.39 -14.01
C GLU A 173 -12.27 0.51 -12.95
N GLN A 174 -11.83 -0.04 -11.81
CA GLN A 174 -11.27 0.72 -10.73
C GLN A 174 -9.73 0.74 -10.77
N LEU A 175 -9.15 1.92 -10.68
CA LEU A 175 -7.71 2.08 -10.52
C LEU A 175 -7.27 1.73 -9.10
N THR A 176 -6.35 0.80 -8.99
CA THR A 176 -5.58 0.57 -7.76
C THR A 176 -4.39 1.52 -7.75
N MET A 177 -4.56 2.72 -7.17
CA MET A 177 -3.53 3.76 -7.14
C MET A 177 -2.35 3.36 -6.24
N ASP A 178 -1.63 2.36 -6.68
CA ASP A 178 -0.46 1.80 -6.00
C ASP A 178 0.81 2.66 -6.21
N ARG A 179 1.91 2.18 -5.65
CA ARG A 179 3.21 2.84 -5.76
C ARG A 179 3.66 3.03 -7.22
N TRP A 180 3.46 2.03 -8.07
CA TRP A 180 3.93 2.08 -9.46
C TRP A 180 3.13 3.06 -10.29
N LEU A 181 1.80 3.04 -10.16
CA LEU A 181 0.94 4.03 -10.78
C LEU A 181 1.30 5.43 -10.31
N MET A 182 1.52 5.63 -9.00
CA MET A 182 1.89 6.92 -8.44
C MET A 182 3.28 7.39 -8.90
N ARG A 183 4.20 6.48 -9.14
CA ARG A 183 5.51 6.81 -9.72
C ARG A 183 5.38 7.24 -11.17
N THR A 184 4.61 6.49 -11.98
CA THR A 184 4.28 6.87 -13.36
C THR A 184 3.67 8.27 -13.40
N TRP A 185 2.67 8.51 -12.55
CA TRP A 185 2.04 9.81 -12.42
C TRP A 185 3.01 10.91 -11.99
N GLY A 186 3.83 10.64 -10.99
CA GLY A 186 4.86 11.56 -10.50
C GLY A 186 5.88 11.92 -11.58
N ARG A 187 6.32 10.95 -12.38
CA ARG A 187 7.23 11.18 -13.52
C ARG A 187 6.59 12.08 -14.58
N MET A 188 5.37 11.78 -14.96
CA MET A 188 4.62 12.55 -15.97
C MET A 188 4.32 13.99 -15.54
N THR A 189 4.09 14.22 -14.25
CA THR A 189 3.77 15.54 -13.69
C THR A 189 4.98 16.29 -13.13
N GLY A 190 6.18 15.69 -13.19
CA GLY A 190 7.39 16.27 -12.59
C GLY A 190 7.40 16.25 -11.06
N THR A 191 6.54 15.44 -10.43
CA THR A 191 6.41 15.35 -8.96
C THR A 191 6.94 14.04 -8.37
N LEU A 192 7.56 13.19 -9.19
CA LEU A 192 8.13 11.91 -8.76
C LEU A 192 9.18 12.09 -7.67
N VAL A 193 10.06 13.04 -7.87
CA VAL A 193 11.09 13.42 -6.94
C VAL A 193 10.62 14.69 -6.25
N ASN A 194 10.54 14.68 -4.93
CA ASN A 194 10.15 15.85 -4.18
C ASN A 194 11.21 16.94 -4.40
N ASP A 195 10.82 18.11 -4.90
CA ASP A 195 11.71 19.30 -5.05
C ASP A 195 12.39 19.68 -3.72
N LYS A 196 11.86 19.19 -2.62
CA LYS A 196 12.43 19.34 -1.28
C LYS A 196 13.66 18.45 -1.02
N ILE A 197 14.06 17.54 -1.95
CA ILE A 197 15.25 16.69 -1.72
C ILE A 197 16.49 17.53 -1.43
N LYS A 198 16.69 18.65 -2.13
CA LYS A 198 17.82 19.53 -1.88
C LYS A 198 17.74 20.17 -0.49
N LEU A 199 16.54 20.62 -0.11
CA LEU A 199 16.24 21.15 1.21
C LEU A 199 16.45 20.07 2.28
N VAL A 200 15.90 18.89 2.06
CA VAL A 200 16.00 17.74 2.96
C VAL A 200 17.45 17.26 3.13
N ARG A 201 18.26 17.21 2.08
CA ARG A 201 19.71 16.92 2.18
C ARG A 201 20.43 17.97 3.00
N THR A 202 20.13 19.24 2.79
CA THR A 202 20.67 20.34 3.60
C THR A 202 20.28 20.20 5.07
N GLN A 203 19.03 19.89 5.33
CA GLN A 203 18.48 19.66 6.67
C GLN A 203 19.13 18.45 7.36
N ARG A 204 19.33 17.34 6.60
CA ARG A 204 20.05 16.15 7.11
C ARG A 204 21.49 16.50 7.51
N GLU A 205 22.18 17.32 6.73
CA GLU A 205 23.53 17.77 7.07
C GLU A 205 23.54 18.72 8.29
N GLN A 206 22.55 19.60 8.41
CA GLN A 206 22.38 20.44 9.59
C GLN A 206 22.20 19.59 10.86
N ILE A 207 21.33 18.55 10.80
CA ILE A 207 21.11 17.64 11.93
C ILE A 207 22.37 16.84 12.26
N LYS A 208 23.12 16.37 11.27
CA LYS A 208 24.43 15.74 11.48
C LYS A 208 25.39 16.69 12.20
N GLN A 209 25.42 17.97 11.82
CA GLN A 209 26.26 18.95 12.50
C GLN A 209 25.82 19.18 13.95
N ILE A 210 24.51 19.22 14.20
CA ILE A 210 23.98 19.34 15.57
C ILE A 210 24.40 18.12 16.40
N ILE A 211 24.25 16.88 15.88
CA ILE A 211 24.66 15.65 16.59
C ILE A 211 26.17 15.65 16.84
N LYS A 212 26.98 16.14 15.89
CA LYS A 212 28.42 16.31 16.07
C LYS A 212 28.77 17.32 17.15
N SER A 213 28.00 18.39 17.29
CA SER A 213 28.24 19.46 18.26
C SER A 213 27.84 19.09 19.69
N LEU A 214 27.10 18.00 19.89
CA LEU A 214 26.74 17.50 21.22
C LEU A 214 27.97 17.24 22.07
N SER A 215 27.96 17.73 23.29
CA SER A 215 28.99 17.40 24.29
C SER A 215 28.98 15.89 24.59
N LYS A 216 30.09 15.38 25.10
CA LYS A 216 30.19 13.97 25.50
C LYS A 216 29.08 13.58 26.51
N LYS A 217 28.73 14.48 27.42
CA LYS A 217 27.65 14.27 28.41
C LYS A 217 26.28 14.19 27.74
N GLN A 218 25.97 15.13 26.84
CA GLN A 218 24.73 15.14 26.09
C GLN A 218 24.59 13.87 25.22
N LYS A 219 25.63 13.54 24.49
CA LYS A 219 25.63 12.31 23.66
C LYS A 219 25.39 11.06 24.49
N LYS A 220 26.08 10.92 25.64
CA LYS A 220 25.87 9.81 26.56
C LYS A 220 24.46 9.78 27.15
N ALA A 221 23.87 10.96 27.44
CA ALA A 221 22.51 11.06 27.93
C ALA A 221 21.48 10.57 26.87
N PHE A 222 21.63 10.97 25.61
CA PHE A 222 20.80 10.44 24.51
C PHE A 222 20.97 8.92 24.38
N GLU A 223 22.21 8.41 24.34
CA GLU A 223 22.51 6.96 24.22
C GLU A 223 21.93 6.14 25.38
N THR A 224 21.93 6.69 26.60
CA THR A 224 21.32 6.05 27.77
C THR A 224 19.80 5.89 27.60
N ILE A 225 19.15 6.90 27.05
CA ILE A 225 17.69 6.89 26.85
C ILE A 225 17.30 5.93 25.73
N ILE A 226 18.00 5.99 24.60
CA ILE A 226 17.70 5.14 23.43
C ILE A 226 18.25 3.72 23.55
N LYS A 227 19.08 3.45 24.57
CA LYS A 227 19.75 2.16 24.85
C LYS A 227 20.61 1.63 23.70
N ARG A 228 21.15 2.51 22.87
CA ARG A 228 22.10 2.21 21.79
C ARG A 228 22.99 3.40 21.50
N LYS A 229 24.03 3.20 20.72
CA LYS A 229 24.88 4.31 20.25
C LYS A 229 24.09 5.24 19.33
N LEU A 230 24.31 6.54 19.48
CA LEU A 230 23.74 7.55 18.64
C LEU A 230 24.54 7.67 17.34
N THR A 231 23.90 7.40 16.22
CA THR A 231 24.52 7.54 14.90
C THR A 231 24.28 8.92 14.30
N LEU A 232 25.13 9.35 13.38
CA LEU A 232 24.97 10.62 12.69
C LEU A 232 23.70 10.59 11.82
N GLY A 233 22.80 11.53 12.06
CA GLY A 233 21.52 11.61 11.35
C GLY A 233 20.34 10.90 12.03
N ASP A 234 20.52 10.40 13.23
CA ASP A 234 19.51 9.68 14.03
C ASP A 234 18.43 10.62 14.62
N ILE A 235 17.68 11.31 13.75
CA ILE A 235 16.62 12.25 14.15
C ILE A 235 15.54 11.55 14.96
N ASP A 236 15.16 10.35 14.51
CA ASP A 236 14.14 9.54 15.16
C ASP A 236 14.57 9.11 16.56
N ALA A 237 15.85 8.71 16.71
CA ALA A 237 16.41 8.37 18.00
C ALA A 237 16.46 9.57 18.97
N VAL A 238 16.81 10.76 18.46
CA VAL A 238 16.78 12.01 19.25
C VAL A 238 15.36 12.33 19.68
N GLY A 239 14.37 12.23 18.78
CA GLY A 239 12.96 12.45 19.08
C GLY A 239 12.44 11.49 20.16
N LYS A 240 12.68 10.20 19.99
CA LYS A 240 12.32 9.15 20.98
C LYS A 240 13.01 9.35 22.32
N ALA A 241 14.27 9.77 22.33
CA ALA A 241 14.98 10.04 23.56
C ALA A 241 14.34 11.18 24.35
N ILE A 242 13.97 12.27 23.68
CA ILE A 242 13.32 13.43 24.31
C ILE A 242 11.92 13.02 24.83
N GLU A 243 11.14 12.29 24.08
CA GLU A 243 9.84 11.77 24.49
C GLU A 243 9.94 10.84 25.72
N THR A 244 10.84 9.88 25.69
CA THR A 244 11.04 8.90 26.76
C THR A 244 11.56 9.57 28.03
N ALA A 245 12.39 10.59 27.88
CA ALA A 245 12.93 11.36 29.01
C ALA A 245 11.85 12.16 29.76
N THR A 246 10.84 12.65 29.04
CA THR A 246 9.72 13.39 29.68
C THR A 246 8.75 12.50 30.43
N THR A 247 8.70 11.20 30.10
CA THR A 247 7.68 10.28 30.65
C THR A 247 8.16 9.38 31.78
N LYS A 248 9.48 9.17 31.97
CA LYS A 248 10.01 8.25 32.98
C LYS A 248 10.86 8.92 34.04
N LYS A 249 10.47 8.74 35.33
CA LYS A 249 11.15 9.26 36.52
C LYS A 249 12.66 8.88 36.59
N ALA A 250 13.05 7.74 36.01
CA ALA A 250 14.43 7.25 35.94
C ALA A 250 15.36 8.09 35.04
N ASN A 251 14.82 8.94 34.19
CA ASN A 251 15.59 9.68 33.20
C ASN A 251 15.86 11.15 33.60
N ARG A 252 15.55 11.55 34.84
CA ARG A 252 15.72 12.95 35.30
C ARG A 252 17.16 13.46 35.15
N ILE A 253 18.17 12.62 35.35
CA ILE A 253 19.59 13.03 35.22
C ILE A 253 19.92 13.28 33.75
N ALA A 254 19.49 12.37 32.88
CA ALA A 254 19.68 12.53 31.43
C ALA A 254 18.94 13.75 30.88
N MET A 255 17.74 14.07 31.43
CA MET A 255 16.99 15.27 31.06
C MET A 255 17.72 16.56 31.39
N LYS A 256 18.40 16.63 32.53
CA LYS A 256 19.18 17.84 32.90
C LYS A 256 20.31 18.11 31.89
N GLU A 257 20.90 17.08 31.31
CA GLU A 257 21.95 17.20 30.28
C GLU A 257 21.37 17.54 28.90
N ILE A 258 20.13 17.13 28.64
CA ILE A 258 19.44 17.36 27.35
C ILE A 258 18.68 18.71 27.34
N ALA A 259 18.20 19.18 28.48
CA ALA A 259 17.43 20.41 28.60
C ALA A 259 18.09 21.63 27.93
N PRO A 260 19.40 21.90 28.17
CA PRO A 260 20.07 23.03 27.51
C PRO A 260 20.04 22.93 25.98
N PHE A 261 20.03 21.71 25.43
CA PHE A 261 19.93 21.49 23.99
C PHE A 261 18.52 21.73 23.47
N THR A 262 17.48 21.31 24.20
CA THR A 262 16.08 21.46 23.79
C THR A 262 15.54 22.88 24.04
N GLU A 263 16.15 23.62 24.91
CA GLU A 263 15.76 25.00 25.30
C GLU A 263 16.55 26.05 24.52
N ASP A 264 17.67 25.70 23.88
CA ASP A 264 18.51 26.65 23.13
C ASP A 264 17.71 27.19 21.91
N PRO A 265 17.48 28.50 21.82
CA PRO A 265 16.75 29.13 20.73
C PRO A 265 17.32 28.77 19.33
N LYS A 266 18.63 28.65 19.21
CA LYS A 266 19.33 28.31 17.99
C LYS A 266 18.90 26.93 17.44
N TYR A 267 18.82 25.94 18.31
CA TYR A 267 18.37 24.60 17.90
C TYR A 267 16.87 24.59 17.62
N LYS A 268 16.08 25.31 18.41
CA LYS A 268 14.66 25.47 18.20
C LYS A 268 14.36 26.09 16.85
N GLU A 269 15.09 27.13 16.47
CA GLU A 269 14.94 27.80 15.16
C GLU A 269 15.26 26.86 14.00
N ILE A 270 16.38 26.15 14.07
CA ILE A 270 16.79 25.17 13.05
C ILE A 270 15.73 24.05 12.92
N PHE A 271 15.21 23.54 14.02
CA PHE A 271 14.20 22.49 13.99
C PHE A 271 12.85 23.02 13.50
N LEU A 272 12.45 24.24 13.80
CA LEU A 272 11.26 24.88 13.25
C LEU A 272 11.39 25.13 11.75
N ASP A 273 12.55 25.50 11.28
CA ASP A 273 12.85 25.67 9.85
C ASP A 273 12.76 24.33 9.11
N ILE A 274 13.33 23.28 9.70
CA ILE A 274 13.28 21.92 9.15
C ILE A 274 11.86 21.34 9.15
N MET A 275 11.12 21.51 10.22
CA MET A 275 9.85 20.81 10.45
C MET A 275 8.62 21.69 10.17
N GLY A 276 8.86 22.96 9.87
CA GLY A 276 7.82 23.97 9.69
C GLY A 276 7.15 24.42 11.00
N GLN A 277 6.47 25.55 10.92
CA GLN A 277 5.74 26.11 12.08
C GLN A 277 4.63 25.15 12.54
N PRO A 278 4.32 25.09 13.85
CA PRO A 278 3.18 24.35 14.37
C PRO A 278 1.89 24.81 13.67
N LYS A 279 1.02 23.87 13.32
CA LYS A 279 -0.29 24.21 12.76
C LYS A 279 -1.15 24.85 13.86
N LYS A 280 -2.04 25.76 13.45
CA LYS A 280 -3.03 26.37 14.36
C LYS A 280 -3.85 25.26 15.04
N GLY A 281 -3.78 25.17 16.36
CA GLY A 281 -4.43 24.10 17.15
C GLY A 281 -3.48 22.99 17.62
N ASP A 282 -2.23 22.93 17.18
CA ASP A 282 -1.21 22.07 17.77
C ASP A 282 -0.91 22.58 19.20
N LYS A 283 -1.26 21.78 20.21
CA LYS A 283 -0.92 22.04 21.63
C LYS A 283 0.56 21.86 21.95
N THR A 284 1.39 21.61 20.94
CA THR A 284 2.81 21.30 21.06
C THR A 284 3.62 22.58 21.14
N VAL A 285 4.19 22.81 22.28
CA VAL A 285 5.00 23.99 22.57
C VAL A 285 6.49 23.63 22.68
N GLY A 286 6.82 22.35 22.72
CA GLY A 286 8.16 21.85 22.96
C GLY A 286 8.84 21.21 21.75
N LEU A 287 10.18 21.34 21.68
CA LEU A 287 11.00 20.68 20.65
C LEU A 287 10.79 19.16 20.61
N GLY A 288 10.63 18.53 21.79
CA GLY A 288 10.40 17.09 21.89
C GLY A 288 9.12 16.63 21.18
N ASP A 289 8.02 17.36 21.38
CA ASP A 289 6.75 17.05 20.71
C ASP A 289 6.81 17.31 19.21
N LEU A 290 7.54 18.33 18.80
CA LEU A 290 7.76 18.65 17.39
C LEU A 290 8.56 17.53 16.70
N LEU A 291 9.64 17.06 17.32
CA LEU A 291 10.46 15.95 16.84
C LEU A 291 9.67 14.65 16.79
N ARG A 292 8.84 14.35 17.78
CA ARG A 292 7.99 13.17 17.81
C ARG A 292 6.98 13.15 16.67
N LYS A 293 6.22 14.24 16.48
CA LYS A 293 5.14 14.31 15.50
C LYS A 293 5.64 14.36 14.05
N ARG A 294 6.80 14.94 13.81
CA ARG A 294 7.28 15.27 12.47
C ARG A 294 8.60 14.59 12.10
N GLY A 295 9.40 14.16 13.07
CA GLY A 295 10.66 13.47 12.79
C GLY A 295 10.48 12.20 11.97
N ASN A 296 9.45 11.41 12.28
CA ASN A 296 9.08 10.22 11.51
C ASN A 296 8.61 10.55 10.08
N ALA A 297 7.90 11.67 9.91
CA ALA A 297 7.45 12.12 8.59
C ALA A 297 8.63 12.62 7.75
N ILE A 298 9.59 13.29 8.36
CA ILE A 298 10.80 13.76 7.69
C ILE A 298 11.71 12.59 7.34
N ALA A 299 11.92 11.64 8.25
CA ALA A 299 12.74 10.46 7.99
C ALA A 299 12.16 9.61 6.85
N LYS A 300 10.83 9.43 6.80
CA LYS A 300 10.14 8.74 5.71
C LYS A 300 10.17 9.51 4.38
N ASN A 301 10.21 10.84 4.41
CA ASN A 301 10.21 11.69 3.23
C ASN A 301 11.62 12.03 2.73
N LEU A 302 12.67 11.59 3.41
CA LEU A 302 14.06 11.88 3.03
C LEU A 302 14.48 11.24 1.71
N ASP A 303 13.90 10.08 1.39
CA ASP A 303 14.11 9.36 0.13
C ASP A 303 12.82 9.38 -0.74
N GLY A 304 11.92 10.33 -0.46
CA GLY A 304 10.53 10.36 -0.88
C GLY A 304 10.35 10.53 -2.38
N GLN A 305 10.13 9.40 -3.01
CA GLN A 305 9.43 9.35 -4.28
C GLN A 305 7.92 9.40 -4.02
N LYS A 306 7.17 9.88 -5.01
CA LYS A 306 5.72 9.92 -4.90
C LYS A 306 5.15 8.51 -4.91
N GLU A 307 4.55 8.11 -3.80
CA GLU A 307 3.98 6.76 -3.64
C GLU A 307 2.50 6.76 -3.31
N VAL A 308 1.94 7.93 -3.01
CA VAL A 308 0.54 8.08 -2.61
C VAL A 308 -0.09 9.30 -3.25
N VAL A 309 -1.40 9.24 -3.42
CA VAL A 309 -2.22 10.36 -3.89
C VAL A 309 -2.24 11.46 -2.83
N THR A 310 -2.02 12.71 -3.26
CA THR A 310 -2.00 13.86 -2.34
C THR A 310 -3.40 14.22 -1.83
N GLY A 311 -4.45 13.86 -2.60
CA GLY A 311 -5.85 14.12 -2.22
C GLY A 311 -6.80 13.97 -3.40
N ALA A 312 -8.09 14.23 -3.15
CA ALA A 312 -9.16 14.06 -4.11
C ALA A 312 -8.95 14.76 -5.48
N PRO A 313 -8.45 16.02 -5.55
CA PRO A 313 -8.24 16.66 -6.85
C PRO A 313 -7.24 15.90 -7.73
N GLU A 314 -6.17 15.39 -7.12
CA GLU A 314 -5.18 14.61 -7.85
C GLU A 314 -5.74 13.27 -8.28
N ARG A 315 -6.46 12.57 -7.41
CA ARG A 315 -7.12 11.29 -7.75
C ARG A 315 -8.03 11.47 -8.97
N ARG A 316 -8.95 12.43 -8.95
CA ARG A 316 -9.84 12.70 -10.08
C ARG A 316 -9.10 13.06 -11.36
N ASN A 317 -7.96 13.74 -11.25
CA ASN A 317 -7.16 14.06 -12.43
C ASN A 317 -6.47 12.82 -13.01
N ILE A 318 -5.97 11.91 -12.16
CA ILE A 318 -5.44 10.60 -12.56
C ILE A 318 -6.53 9.81 -13.29
N GLU A 319 -7.67 9.61 -12.65
CA GLU A 319 -8.82 8.88 -13.21
C GLU A 319 -9.22 9.43 -14.59
N LYS A 320 -9.36 10.74 -14.69
CA LYS A 320 -9.68 11.41 -15.96
C LYS A 320 -8.65 11.15 -17.07
N VAL A 321 -7.37 11.20 -16.75
CA VAL A 321 -6.31 10.97 -17.74
C VAL A 321 -6.29 9.50 -18.17
N PHE A 322 -6.42 8.58 -17.22
CA PHE A 322 -6.47 7.14 -17.50
C PHE A 322 -7.71 6.77 -18.34
N THR A 323 -8.89 7.30 -18.02
CA THR A 323 -10.10 7.09 -18.83
C THR A 323 -9.90 7.56 -20.26
N GLN A 324 -9.35 8.75 -20.49
CA GLN A 324 -9.09 9.24 -21.85
C GLN A 324 -8.10 8.37 -22.64
N VAL A 325 -7.11 7.79 -21.97
CA VAL A 325 -6.14 6.87 -22.62
C VAL A 325 -6.80 5.53 -22.90
N LEU A 326 -7.61 5.02 -21.96
CA LEU A 326 -8.37 3.80 -22.15
C LEU A 326 -9.32 3.91 -23.34
N ASP A 327 -10.08 5.00 -23.44
CA ASP A 327 -11.00 5.27 -24.57
C ASP A 327 -10.26 5.25 -25.93
N ILE A 328 -9.02 5.73 -25.97
CA ILE A 328 -8.19 5.71 -27.18
C ILE A 328 -7.74 4.29 -27.51
N LEU A 329 -7.23 3.56 -26.52
CA LEU A 329 -6.71 2.21 -26.73
C LEU A 329 -7.81 1.20 -27.05
N GLN A 330 -9.01 1.39 -26.53
CA GLN A 330 -10.18 0.55 -26.80
C GLN A 330 -10.68 0.66 -28.27
N GLN A 331 -10.20 1.63 -29.04
CA GLN A 331 -10.48 1.68 -30.49
C GLN A 331 -9.80 0.51 -31.21
N ASP A 332 -8.65 0.07 -30.70
CA ASP A 332 -7.86 -1.04 -31.28
C ASP A 332 -8.02 -2.34 -30.48
N ILE A 333 -8.20 -2.23 -29.15
CA ILE A 333 -8.29 -3.38 -28.21
C ILE A 333 -9.58 -3.21 -27.41
N LYS A 334 -10.70 -3.72 -27.94
CA LYS A 334 -12.06 -3.46 -27.42
C LYS A 334 -12.25 -3.83 -25.96
N ASP A 335 -11.68 -4.93 -25.52
CA ASP A 335 -11.88 -5.49 -24.18
C ASP A 335 -10.85 -5.05 -23.15
N LEU A 336 -10.00 -4.07 -23.50
CA LEU A 336 -9.00 -3.54 -22.57
C LEU A 336 -9.70 -2.87 -21.38
N THR A 337 -9.32 -3.28 -20.18
CA THR A 337 -9.90 -2.73 -18.95
C THR A 337 -9.02 -1.62 -18.34
N MET A 338 -9.56 -0.89 -17.39
CA MET A 338 -8.80 0.10 -16.61
C MET A 338 -7.66 -0.57 -15.82
N SER A 339 -7.92 -1.77 -15.30
CA SER A 339 -6.91 -2.56 -14.59
C SER A 339 -5.80 -3.05 -15.51
N ASP A 340 -6.11 -3.38 -16.77
CA ASP A 340 -5.08 -3.73 -17.78
C ASP A 340 -4.23 -2.51 -18.13
N LEU A 341 -4.84 -1.36 -18.35
CA LEU A 341 -4.11 -0.12 -18.60
C LEU A 341 -3.17 0.21 -17.42
N GLN A 342 -3.63 0.01 -16.19
CA GLN A 342 -2.78 0.16 -15.02
C GLN A 342 -1.58 -0.78 -15.04
N ALA A 343 -1.80 -2.05 -15.34
CA ALA A 343 -0.73 -3.05 -15.42
C ALA A 343 0.26 -2.73 -16.56
N LEU A 344 -0.24 -2.30 -17.72
CA LEU A 344 0.61 -1.88 -18.84
C LEU A 344 1.57 -0.75 -18.46
N VAL A 345 1.11 0.28 -17.75
CA VAL A 345 1.98 1.41 -17.39
C VAL A 345 2.97 1.11 -16.24
N TRP A 346 2.80 0.00 -15.51
CA TRP A 346 3.83 -0.47 -14.58
C TRP A 346 5.11 -0.90 -15.29
N TYR A 347 4.99 -1.49 -16.46
CA TYR A 347 6.12 -2.07 -17.18
C TYR A 347 7.21 -1.04 -17.52
N PRO A 348 6.93 0.09 -18.23
CA PRO A 348 7.94 1.10 -18.50
C PRO A 348 8.47 1.77 -17.24
N GLU A 349 7.62 2.01 -16.25
CA GLU A 349 8.05 2.63 -14.99
C GLU A 349 9.04 1.74 -14.24
N LYS A 350 8.82 0.44 -14.24
CA LYS A 350 9.71 -0.51 -13.63
C LYS A 350 11.05 -0.60 -14.37
N LYS A 351 11.04 -0.71 -15.72
CA LYS A 351 12.28 -0.67 -16.51
C LYS A 351 13.10 0.59 -16.21
N LEU A 352 12.45 1.75 -16.08
CA LEU A 352 13.10 3.00 -15.72
C LEU A 352 13.68 2.97 -14.31
N TYR A 353 12.95 2.41 -13.34
CA TYR A 353 13.41 2.26 -11.97
C TYR A 353 14.65 1.38 -11.87
N ASP A 354 14.63 0.24 -12.51
CA ASP A 354 15.73 -0.72 -12.51
C ASP A 354 16.97 -0.17 -13.24
N SER A 355 16.77 0.50 -14.36
CA SER A 355 17.86 1.11 -15.14
C SER A 355 18.54 2.25 -14.37
N ALA A 356 17.80 3.00 -13.58
CA ALA A 356 18.34 4.06 -12.74
C ALA A 356 19.13 3.53 -11.52
N LYS A 357 19.20 2.20 -11.31
CA LYS A 357 19.84 1.53 -10.17
C LYS A 357 19.39 2.08 -8.82
N LEU A 358 18.15 2.53 -8.74
CA LEU A 358 17.53 2.97 -7.51
C LEU A 358 17.17 1.77 -6.63
N LYS A 359 18.13 0.84 -6.50
CA LYS A 359 18.06 -0.33 -5.60
C LYS A 359 18.19 0.11 -4.15
N GLU A 360 17.28 0.94 -3.66
CA GLU A 360 17.14 1.08 -2.22
C GLU A 360 15.87 0.35 -1.80
N ALA A 361 16.09 -0.62 -0.93
CA ALA A 361 15.07 -1.48 -0.34
C ALA A 361 14.08 -1.96 -1.41
N VAL A 362 14.50 -2.94 -2.17
CA VAL A 362 13.61 -3.77 -2.96
C VAL A 362 12.55 -4.33 -2.01
N ILE A 363 11.50 -3.60 -1.85
CA ILE A 363 10.23 -4.25 -1.60
C ILE A 363 10.00 -4.95 -2.93
N GLU A 364 10.29 -6.23 -2.93
CA GLU A 364 10.03 -7.09 -4.07
C GLU A 364 8.58 -6.89 -4.45
N THR A 365 8.35 -6.21 -5.54
CA THR A 365 7.01 -5.85 -5.98
C THR A 365 6.39 -6.98 -6.79
N GLY A 366 7.00 -8.15 -6.79
CA GLY A 366 6.51 -9.31 -7.51
C GLY A 366 6.42 -9.15 -9.02
N TYR A 367 7.00 -8.07 -9.56
CA TYR A 367 6.97 -7.73 -10.96
C TYR A 367 8.40 -7.67 -11.49
N GLU A 368 9.07 -8.81 -11.54
CA GLU A 368 10.40 -8.93 -12.12
C GLU A 368 10.30 -9.67 -13.45
N ASP A 369 10.67 -8.99 -14.53
CA ASP A 369 10.73 -9.51 -15.89
C ASP A 369 9.50 -10.28 -16.40
N ASN A 370 9.51 -10.82 -17.61
CA ASN A 370 8.45 -11.64 -18.20
C ASN A 370 8.13 -12.93 -17.40
N ALA A 371 8.78 -13.13 -16.26
CA ALA A 371 8.60 -14.22 -15.31
C ALA A 371 8.24 -13.74 -13.91
N ALA A 372 7.67 -12.53 -13.76
CA ALA A 372 7.28 -12.02 -12.44
C ALA A 372 6.29 -12.97 -11.76
N PRO A 373 6.45 -13.23 -10.44
CA PRO A 373 5.44 -13.94 -9.69
C PRO A 373 4.13 -13.15 -9.78
N ASP A 374 3.17 -13.74 -10.43
CA ASP A 374 1.79 -13.28 -10.43
C ASP A 374 0.98 -14.13 -9.44
N TYR A 375 -0.26 -13.75 -9.19
CA TYR A 375 -1.11 -14.50 -8.27
C TYR A 375 -1.32 -15.97 -8.72
N ALA A 376 -1.35 -16.26 -10.02
CA ALA A 376 -1.44 -17.63 -10.51
C ALA A 376 -0.21 -18.45 -10.13
N ASN A 377 1.00 -17.91 -10.34
CA ASN A 377 2.24 -18.57 -9.94
C ASN A 377 2.33 -18.74 -8.42
N ALA A 378 1.94 -17.73 -7.63
CA ALA A 378 1.90 -17.83 -6.18
C ALA A 378 0.94 -18.94 -5.69
N ALA A 379 -0.21 -19.08 -6.35
CA ALA A 379 -1.16 -20.15 -6.05
C ALA A 379 -0.61 -21.53 -6.43
N VAL A 380 0.05 -21.65 -7.57
CA VAL A 380 0.74 -22.89 -8.01
C VAL A 380 1.79 -23.31 -6.99
N ASP A 381 2.68 -22.39 -6.61
CA ASP A 381 3.73 -22.66 -5.63
C ASP A 381 3.14 -23.12 -4.28
N LEU A 382 2.07 -22.49 -3.83
CA LEU A 382 1.43 -22.86 -2.57
C LEU A 382 0.74 -24.23 -2.70
N ALA A 383 -0.04 -24.45 -3.76
CA ALA A 383 -0.74 -25.71 -3.99
C ALA A 383 0.23 -26.91 -4.05
N ALA A 384 1.35 -26.74 -4.77
CA ALA A 384 2.39 -27.77 -4.84
C ALA A 384 3.01 -28.07 -3.46
N ARG A 385 3.29 -27.04 -2.65
CA ARG A 385 3.79 -27.20 -1.27
C ARG A 385 2.80 -27.93 -0.37
N LEU A 386 1.51 -27.77 -0.62
CA LEU A 386 0.43 -28.42 0.14
C LEU A 386 0.04 -29.78 -0.44
N GLY A 387 0.79 -30.29 -1.42
CA GLY A 387 0.69 -31.65 -1.93
C GLY A 387 -0.30 -31.85 -3.07
N ILE A 388 -0.80 -30.79 -3.69
CA ILE A 388 -1.58 -30.90 -4.93
C ILE A 388 -0.66 -31.35 -6.06
N SER A 389 -1.11 -32.32 -6.87
CA SER A 389 -0.31 -32.85 -7.96
C SER A 389 -0.16 -31.85 -9.10
N ASP A 390 1.00 -31.88 -9.78
CA ASP A 390 1.22 -31.06 -10.98
C ASP A 390 0.16 -31.33 -12.07
N ALA A 391 -0.32 -32.57 -12.19
CA ALA A 391 -1.36 -32.94 -13.15
C ALA A 391 -2.69 -32.22 -12.86
N ASP A 392 -3.10 -32.15 -11.59
CA ASP A 392 -4.33 -31.45 -11.17
C ASP A 392 -4.19 -29.94 -11.39
N ILE A 393 -3.03 -29.38 -11.07
CA ILE A 393 -2.73 -27.94 -11.29
C ILE A 393 -2.82 -27.63 -12.80
N GLN A 394 -2.15 -28.41 -13.65
CA GLN A 394 -2.15 -28.18 -15.09
C GLN A 394 -3.55 -28.37 -15.71
N SER A 395 -4.30 -29.38 -15.27
CA SER A 395 -5.69 -29.58 -15.69
C SER A 395 -6.56 -28.36 -15.36
N THR A 396 -6.43 -27.83 -14.14
CA THR A 396 -7.18 -26.66 -13.71
C THR A 396 -6.81 -25.39 -14.49
N LEU A 397 -5.52 -25.19 -14.78
CA LEU A 397 -5.06 -24.08 -15.61
C LEU A 397 -5.65 -24.16 -17.02
N GLN A 398 -5.65 -25.36 -17.62
CA GLN A 398 -6.22 -25.58 -18.95
C GLN A 398 -7.74 -25.33 -18.98
N GLU A 399 -8.47 -25.72 -17.94
CA GLU A 399 -9.91 -25.42 -17.82
C GLU A 399 -10.15 -23.92 -17.81
N VAL A 400 -9.39 -23.17 -17.01
CA VAL A 400 -9.53 -21.70 -16.95
C VAL A 400 -9.20 -21.04 -18.30
N ASP A 401 -8.15 -21.49 -18.98
CA ASP A 401 -7.79 -20.96 -20.30
C ASP A 401 -8.89 -21.22 -21.33
N ASN A 402 -9.53 -22.40 -21.29
CA ASN A 402 -10.67 -22.73 -22.14
C ASN A 402 -11.89 -21.84 -21.82
N ASP A 403 -12.22 -21.67 -20.53
CA ASP A 403 -13.34 -20.82 -20.09
C ASP A 403 -13.15 -19.36 -20.53
N LEU A 404 -11.94 -18.83 -20.39
CA LEU A 404 -11.62 -17.45 -20.78
C LEU A 404 -11.67 -17.27 -22.31
N SER A 405 -11.25 -18.26 -23.09
CA SER A 405 -11.32 -18.22 -24.55
C SER A 405 -12.76 -18.19 -25.06
N VAL A 406 -13.66 -19.00 -24.49
CA VAL A 406 -15.09 -19.01 -24.81
C VAL A 406 -15.73 -17.67 -24.48
N GLN A 407 -15.42 -17.08 -23.33
CA GLN A 407 -15.95 -15.76 -22.94
C GLN A 407 -15.46 -14.64 -23.88
N SER A 408 -14.28 -14.76 -24.45
CA SER A 408 -13.76 -13.78 -25.43
C SER A 408 -14.46 -13.89 -26.77
N GLU A 409 -14.83 -15.11 -27.21
CA GLU A 409 -15.56 -15.36 -28.45
C GLU A 409 -17.03 -14.91 -28.36
N GLU A 410 -17.66 -15.01 -27.20
CA GLU A 410 -19.06 -14.54 -27.00
C GLU A 410 -19.18 -13.01 -26.95
N ARG A 411 -18.07 -12.27 -26.75
CA ARG A 411 -18.05 -10.81 -26.72
C ARG A 411 -17.69 -10.16 -28.04
N THR A 412 -17.22 -10.93 -29.01
CA THR A 412 -16.92 -10.47 -30.40
C THR A 412 -18.15 -10.59 -31.30
#